data_27769de96bbe551952f8814b583ca71b
#
_entry.id   27769de96bbe551952f8814b583ca71b
#
_cell.length_a   1.000
_cell.length_b   1.000
_cell.length_c   1.000
_cell.angle_alpha   90.00
_cell.angle_beta   90.00
_cell.angle_gamma   90.00
#
_symmetry.space_group_name_H-M   'P 1'
#
loop_
_entity.id
_entity.type
_entity.pdbx_description
1 polymer ?
#
loop_
_entity_poly.entity_id
_entity_poly.type
_entity_poly.pdbx_seq_one_letter_code
_entity_poly.pdbx_strand_id
1 'polypeptide(L)'
;LVSDHYHYWEDGGCTYHSRYNSWICHRGQEGDFCRADRSMVKLTAEYKDRMKDPQTAGILRKAQDQANRSRQVTESDMPQARTFADGLAFLEENADTDNWFLQIETFDPHEPFFTQPDWQSLYPELAEYTGNKTDWPGYDPVRPQETQEDIVYVRRLYAALTSMCDFYLGKVLDCMDKHDLWKDTMLIVNTDHGFLLGEHDWWGKTVMPA
;
A
#
# COMPACT_ATOMS: atom_id res chain seq x y z
N LEU A 1 4.68 17.36 2.15
CA LEU A 1 4.17 16.07 1.71
C LEU A 1 5.13 14.95 2.13
N VAL A 2 4.60 13.92 2.76
CA VAL A 2 5.28 12.65 2.97
C VAL A 2 4.44 11.55 2.33
N SER A 3 5.02 10.75 1.43
CA SER A 3 4.27 9.77 0.65
C SER A 3 5.11 8.53 0.32
N ASP A 4 4.45 7.39 0.17
CA ASP A 4 5.01 6.19 -0.45
C ASP A 4 4.32 5.84 -1.77
N HIS A 5 3.54 6.77 -2.31
CA HIS A 5 2.83 6.61 -3.59
C HIS A 5 3.80 6.78 -4.77
N TYR A 6 4.43 5.69 -5.18
CA TYR A 6 5.53 5.68 -6.16
C TYR A 6 5.13 6.11 -7.57
N HIS A 7 3.85 6.08 -7.94
CA HIS A 7 3.37 6.51 -9.26
C HIS A 7 3.65 7.99 -9.57
N TYR A 8 3.92 8.82 -8.56
CA TYR A 8 4.34 10.21 -8.79
C TYR A 8 5.70 10.32 -9.50
N TRP A 9 6.51 9.27 -9.48
CA TRP A 9 7.86 9.22 -10.05
C TRP A 9 7.98 8.26 -11.24
N GLU A 10 6.90 7.63 -11.66
CA GLU A 10 6.88 6.84 -12.89
C GLU A 10 6.87 7.74 -14.13
N ASP A 11 7.34 7.20 -15.27
CA ASP A 11 7.27 7.88 -16.56
C ASP A 11 5.79 8.16 -16.92
N GLY A 12 5.49 9.43 -17.18
CA GLY A 12 4.11 9.89 -17.37
C GLY A 12 3.32 10.11 -16.07
N GLY A 13 3.94 9.94 -14.89
CA GLY A 13 3.33 10.21 -13.59
C GLY A 13 3.10 11.69 -13.33
N CYS A 14 2.34 11.96 -12.26
CA CYS A 14 1.98 13.32 -11.86
C CYS A 14 3.09 13.98 -11.05
N THR A 15 3.25 15.27 -11.21
CA THR A 15 4.26 16.08 -10.50
C THR A 15 3.65 16.87 -9.34
N TYR A 16 2.65 16.32 -8.65
CA TYR A 16 1.95 17.01 -7.55
C TYR A 16 2.88 17.35 -6.38
N HIS A 17 3.84 16.48 -6.08
CA HIS A 17 4.82 16.67 -5.02
C HIS A 17 5.59 18.00 -5.16
N SER A 18 5.87 18.45 -6.38
CA SER A 18 6.60 19.70 -6.63
C SER A 18 5.82 20.98 -6.25
N ARG A 19 4.55 20.85 -5.86
CA ARG A 19 3.73 21.96 -5.34
C ARG A 19 3.90 22.19 -3.85
N TYR A 20 4.55 21.28 -3.14
CA TYR A 20 4.86 21.38 -1.73
C TYR A 20 6.24 22.01 -1.56
N ASN A 21 6.41 22.80 -0.50
CA ASN A 21 7.72 23.39 -0.17
C ASN A 21 8.75 22.33 0.23
N SER A 22 8.29 21.23 0.82
CA SER A 22 9.12 20.08 1.21
C SER A 22 8.36 18.80 0.92
N TRP A 23 9.06 17.76 0.47
CA TRP A 23 8.45 16.46 0.23
C TRP A 23 9.46 15.32 0.40
N ILE A 24 8.97 14.20 0.89
CA ILE A 24 9.71 12.95 1.10
C ILE A 24 8.92 11.83 0.42
N CYS A 25 9.62 10.91 -0.25
CA CYS A 25 9.02 9.72 -0.83
C CYS A 25 9.73 8.47 -0.35
N HIS A 26 8.96 7.54 0.22
CA HIS A 26 9.41 6.22 0.60
C HIS A 26 9.07 5.20 -0.48
N ARG A 27 10.11 4.67 -1.15
CA ARG A 27 9.99 3.73 -2.26
C ARG A 27 9.83 2.29 -1.77
N GLY A 28 9.18 1.45 -2.58
CA GLY A 28 9.13 0.00 -2.37
C GLY A 28 7.74 -0.61 -2.28
N GLN A 29 6.69 0.18 -2.50
CA GLN A 29 5.33 -0.35 -2.61
C GLN A 29 5.15 -1.11 -3.93
N GLU A 30 4.32 -2.16 -3.92
CA GLU A 30 3.89 -2.89 -5.11
C GLU A 30 5.05 -3.23 -6.06
N GLY A 31 4.83 -3.00 -7.35
CA GLY A 31 5.82 -3.20 -8.42
C GLY A 31 6.78 -2.05 -8.65
N ASP A 32 6.97 -1.15 -7.68
CA ASP A 32 7.90 -0.03 -7.78
C ASP A 32 9.32 -0.50 -8.15
N PHE A 33 9.91 0.05 -9.20
CA PHE A 33 11.27 -0.27 -9.66
C PHE A 33 12.36 0.28 -8.75
N CYS A 34 12.19 0.17 -7.43
CA CYS A 34 13.15 0.69 -6.47
C CYS A 34 14.31 -0.27 -6.19
N ARG A 35 14.14 -1.57 -6.48
CA ARG A 35 15.14 -2.59 -6.21
C ARG A 35 15.52 -3.37 -7.44
N ALA A 36 16.81 -3.32 -7.79
CA ALA A 36 17.40 -4.23 -8.76
C ALA A 36 17.72 -5.58 -8.08
N ASP A 37 17.25 -6.67 -8.67
CA ASP A 37 17.50 -8.03 -8.22
C ASP A 37 17.93 -8.92 -9.40
N ARG A 38 18.76 -9.94 -9.11
CA ARG A 38 19.26 -10.87 -10.15
C ARG A 38 18.14 -11.68 -10.79
N SER A 39 17.12 -12.03 -10.04
CA SER A 39 15.95 -12.74 -10.55
C SER A 39 15.18 -11.88 -11.55
N MET A 40 15.03 -10.59 -11.27
CA MET A 40 14.41 -9.62 -12.19
C MET A 40 15.16 -9.48 -13.50
N VAL A 41 16.51 -9.43 -13.46
CA VAL A 41 17.35 -9.36 -14.67
C VAL A 41 17.13 -10.58 -15.55
N LYS A 42 17.05 -11.78 -14.96
CA LYS A 42 16.80 -13.02 -15.71
C LYS A 42 15.40 -13.03 -16.32
N LEU A 43 14.38 -12.68 -15.52
CA LEU A 43 12.99 -12.61 -15.99
C LEU A 43 12.82 -11.59 -17.11
N THR A 44 13.40 -10.41 -16.98
CA THR A 44 13.36 -9.38 -18.01
C THR A 44 14.00 -9.86 -19.31
N ALA A 45 15.14 -10.57 -19.23
CA ALA A 45 15.79 -11.15 -20.39
C ALA A 45 14.95 -12.27 -21.05
N GLU A 46 14.28 -13.09 -20.25
CA GLU A 46 13.39 -14.16 -20.73
C GLU A 46 12.16 -13.61 -21.47
N TYR A 47 11.57 -12.53 -20.95
CA TYR A 47 10.33 -11.95 -21.48
C TYR A 47 10.52 -10.71 -22.35
N LYS A 48 11.78 -10.37 -22.74
CA LYS A 48 12.12 -9.10 -23.44
C LYS A 48 11.26 -8.80 -24.66
N ASP A 49 10.91 -9.81 -25.44
CA ASP A 49 10.14 -9.67 -26.69
C ASP A 49 8.62 -9.57 -26.45
N ARG A 50 8.17 -9.76 -25.22
CA ARG A 50 6.75 -9.75 -24.81
C ARG A 50 6.45 -8.73 -23.69
N MET A 51 7.34 -7.76 -23.47
CA MET A 51 7.22 -6.77 -22.39
C MET A 51 5.93 -5.94 -22.44
N LYS A 52 5.33 -5.80 -23.63
CA LYS A 52 4.07 -5.07 -23.84
C LYS A 52 2.82 -5.94 -23.65
N ASP A 53 2.97 -7.26 -23.55
CA ASP A 53 1.87 -8.14 -23.26
C ASP A 53 1.39 -7.97 -21.81
N PRO A 54 0.08 -7.74 -21.55
CA PRO A 54 -0.44 -7.49 -20.21
C PRO A 54 -0.15 -8.62 -19.21
N GLN A 55 -0.18 -9.87 -19.65
CA GLN A 55 0.14 -11.03 -18.81
C GLN A 55 1.60 -11.01 -18.39
N THR A 56 2.51 -10.73 -19.31
CA THR A 56 3.95 -10.60 -19.05
C THR A 56 4.23 -9.42 -18.11
N ALA A 57 3.59 -8.27 -18.33
CA ALA A 57 3.69 -7.11 -17.45
C ALA A 57 3.25 -7.45 -16.03
N GLY A 58 2.16 -8.20 -15.86
CA GLY A 58 1.69 -8.68 -14.55
C GLY A 58 2.70 -9.61 -13.85
N ILE A 59 3.32 -10.54 -14.60
CA ILE A 59 4.37 -11.42 -14.06
C ILE A 59 5.57 -10.60 -13.56
N LEU A 60 6.03 -9.65 -14.35
CA LEU A 60 7.19 -8.80 -14.00
C LEU A 60 6.89 -7.90 -12.82
N ARG A 61 5.67 -7.35 -12.73
CA ARG A 61 5.23 -6.52 -11.60
C ARG A 61 5.23 -7.33 -10.30
N LYS A 62 4.65 -8.53 -10.30
CA LYS A 62 4.67 -9.42 -9.12
C LYS A 62 6.09 -9.83 -8.71
N ALA A 63 6.97 -10.08 -9.66
CA ALA A 63 8.37 -10.39 -9.37
C ALA A 63 9.11 -9.18 -8.79
N GLN A 64 8.83 -7.96 -9.27
CA GLN A 64 9.38 -6.73 -8.69
C GLN A 64 8.89 -6.50 -7.27
N ASP A 65 7.60 -6.71 -7.01
CA ASP A 65 7.03 -6.66 -5.67
C ASP A 65 7.75 -7.64 -4.70
N GLN A 66 7.97 -8.88 -5.11
CA GLN A 66 8.73 -9.84 -4.30
C GLN A 66 10.18 -9.38 -4.03
N ALA A 67 10.83 -8.77 -5.01
CA ALA A 67 12.15 -8.17 -4.82
C ALA A 67 12.12 -7.03 -3.80
N ASN A 68 11.09 -6.17 -3.84
CA ASN A 68 10.90 -5.08 -2.89
C ASN A 68 10.67 -5.61 -1.47
N ARG A 69 9.74 -6.56 -1.30
CA ARG A 69 9.43 -7.20 -0.01
C ARG A 69 10.64 -7.89 0.65
N SER A 70 11.59 -8.38 -0.14
CA SER A 70 12.80 -9.00 0.42
C SER A 70 13.65 -8.04 1.28
N ARG A 71 13.34 -6.73 1.27
CA ARG A 71 13.95 -5.70 2.12
C ARG A 71 13.03 -5.17 3.21
N GLN A 72 11.79 -5.58 3.21
CA GLN A 72 10.79 -5.24 4.22
C GLN A 72 10.77 -6.35 5.28
N VAL A 73 11.91 -6.53 5.96
CA VAL A 73 12.12 -7.63 6.92
C VAL A 73 11.39 -7.36 8.23
N THR A 74 11.37 -6.10 8.64
CA THR A 74 10.64 -5.63 9.82
C THR A 74 9.58 -4.62 9.41
N GLU A 75 8.64 -4.34 10.29
CA GLU A 75 7.62 -3.33 10.04
C GLU A 75 8.23 -1.94 9.74
N SER A 76 9.30 -1.56 10.44
CA SER A 76 10.00 -0.29 10.21
C SER A 76 10.67 -0.19 8.84
N ASP A 77 10.82 -1.30 8.12
CA ASP A 77 11.33 -1.30 6.75
C ASP A 77 10.23 -1.01 5.72
N MET A 78 8.97 -1.15 6.11
CA MET A 78 7.83 -0.92 5.22
C MET A 78 7.70 0.56 4.85
N PRO A 79 7.40 0.88 3.58
CA PRO A 79 7.22 2.26 3.13
C PRO A 79 6.19 3.02 3.96
N GLN A 80 5.04 2.43 4.26
CA GLN A 80 4.00 3.03 5.11
C GLN A 80 4.53 3.44 6.49
N ALA A 81 5.25 2.55 7.18
CA ALA A 81 5.80 2.84 8.51
C ALA A 81 6.75 4.05 8.49
N ARG A 82 7.58 4.14 7.44
CA ARG A 82 8.50 5.27 7.22
C ARG A 82 7.75 6.55 6.89
N THR A 83 6.71 6.47 6.08
CA THR A 83 5.86 7.61 5.72
C THR A 83 5.21 8.21 6.95
N PHE A 84 4.64 7.38 7.82
CA PHE A 84 4.10 7.86 9.10
C PHE A 84 5.18 8.37 10.05
N ALA A 85 6.37 7.74 10.10
CA ALA A 85 7.45 8.19 10.96
C ALA A 85 7.89 9.63 10.62
N ASP A 86 8.10 9.94 9.35
CA ASP A 86 8.46 11.30 8.92
C ASP A 86 7.28 12.29 9.05
N GLY A 87 6.05 11.84 8.83
CA GLY A 87 4.86 12.66 9.09
C GLY A 87 4.70 13.04 10.56
N LEU A 88 4.93 12.09 11.47
CA LEU A 88 4.92 12.30 12.90
C LEU A 88 6.08 13.20 13.35
N ALA A 89 7.29 13.00 12.79
CA ALA A 89 8.43 13.88 13.05
C ALA A 89 8.09 15.34 12.67
N PHE A 90 7.46 15.56 11.52
CA PHE A 90 7.00 16.89 11.14
C PHE A 90 6.03 17.50 12.17
N LEU A 91 5.04 16.73 12.64
CA LEU A 91 4.08 17.21 13.65
C LEU A 91 4.77 17.56 14.97
N GLU A 92 5.69 16.72 15.44
CA GLU A 92 6.46 16.95 16.67
C GLU A 92 7.35 18.22 16.55
N GLU A 93 8.01 18.41 15.40
CA GLU A 93 8.92 19.52 15.16
C GLU A 93 8.19 20.85 14.95
N ASN A 94 6.93 20.83 14.52
CA ASN A 94 6.16 22.01 14.14
C ASN A 94 4.94 22.27 15.03
N ALA A 95 4.81 21.55 16.14
CA ALA A 95 3.65 21.66 17.04
C ALA A 95 3.43 23.07 17.58
N ASP A 96 4.52 23.83 17.77
CA ASP A 96 4.51 25.22 18.28
C ASP A 96 4.51 26.28 17.16
N THR A 97 4.39 25.86 15.89
CA THR A 97 4.38 26.78 14.74
C THR A 97 3.00 26.87 14.11
N ASP A 98 2.77 27.89 13.29
CA ASP A 98 1.49 28.13 12.62
C ASP A 98 1.65 28.13 11.09
N ASN A 99 0.53 28.06 10.37
CA ASN A 99 0.45 28.18 8.92
C ASN A 99 1.17 27.06 8.13
N TRP A 100 1.17 25.84 8.64
CA TRP A 100 1.65 24.69 7.90
C TRP A 100 0.49 23.85 7.30
N PHE A 101 0.82 23.11 6.26
CA PHE A 101 -0.03 22.09 5.67
C PHE A 101 0.78 20.81 5.52
N LEU A 102 0.36 19.75 6.20
CA LEU A 102 0.95 18.42 6.11
C LEU A 102 0.01 17.48 5.37
N GLN A 103 0.50 16.78 4.37
CA GLN A 103 -0.14 15.60 3.79
C GLN A 103 0.72 14.38 4.08
N ILE A 104 0.15 13.40 4.76
CA ILE A 104 0.69 12.05 4.91
C ILE A 104 -0.15 11.18 3.99
N GLU A 105 0.45 10.68 2.92
CA GLU A 105 -0.23 9.88 1.91
C GLU A 105 0.40 8.51 1.86
N THR A 106 -0.39 7.48 2.18
CA THR A 106 0.06 6.10 2.17
C THR A 106 -0.59 5.33 1.02
N PHE A 107 0.19 4.48 0.37
CA PHE A 107 -0.30 3.58 -0.67
C PHE A 107 -1.23 2.53 -0.07
N ASP A 108 -0.87 2.02 1.11
CA ASP A 108 -1.72 1.09 1.85
C ASP A 108 -3.04 1.77 2.30
N PRO A 109 -4.17 1.05 2.26
CA PRO A 109 -4.34 -0.41 2.09
C PRO A 109 -4.53 -0.87 0.64
N HIS A 110 -3.84 -0.31 -0.33
CA HIS A 110 -3.84 -0.76 -1.73
C HIS A 110 -3.31 -2.21 -1.84
N GLU A 111 -3.72 -2.95 -2.86
CA GLU A 111 -3.09 -4.23 -3.15
C GLU A 111 -1.64 -4.05 -3.66
N PRO A 112 -0.77 -5.01 -3.47
CA PRO A 112 -0.98 -6.33 -2.83
C PRO A 112 -1.19 -6.21 -1.32
N PHE A 113 -2.12 -7.00 -0.77
CA PHE A 113 -2.49 -6.94 0.65
C PHE A 113 -1.45 -7.64 1.53
N PHE A 114 -0.28 -7.03 1.60
CA PHE A 114 0.89 -7.54 2.30
C PHE A 114 1.13 -6.82 3.63
N THR A 115 1.28 -7.58 4.70
CA THR A 115 1.69 -7.08 6.02
C THR A 115 2.72 -8.00 6.65
N GLN A 116 3.39 -7.53 7.71
CA GLN A 116 4.18 -8.36 8.57
C GLN A 116 3.29 -9.39 9.33
N PRO A 117 3.86 -10.54 9.73
CA PRO A 117 3.09 -11.62 10.37
C PRO A 117 2.30 -11.19 11.61
N ASP A 118 2.76 -10.20 12.36
CA ASP A 118 2.09 -9.73 13.57
C ASP A 118 0.69 -9.20 13.27
N TRP A 119 0.51 -8.46 12.18
CA TRP A 119 -0.80 -7.98 11.74
C TRP A 119 -1.70 -9.10 11.25
N GLN A 120 -1.14 -10.08 10.54
CA GLN A 120 -1.88 -11.25 10.08
C GLN A 120 -2.34 -12.11 11.27
N SER A 121 -1.61 -12.11 12.38
CA SER A 121 -1.96 -12.86 13.59
C SER A 121 -3.24 -12.39 14.27
N LEU A 122 -3.70 -11.16 13.97
CA LEU A 122 -5.02 -10.66 14.39
C LEU A 122 -6.17 -11.44 13.74
N TYR A 123 -5.89 -12.17 12.68
CA TYR A 123 -6.83 -12.97 11.90
C TYR A 123 -6.32 -14.41 11.80
N PRO A 124 -6.43 -15.21 12.89
CA PRO A 124 -5.79 -16.52 13.01
C PRO A 124 -6.17 -17.51 11.90
N GLU A 125 -7.35 -17.36 11.32
CA GLU A 125 -7.81 -18.19 10.21
C GLU A 125 -6.97 -18.04 8.93
N LEU A 126 -6.15 -16.99 8.82
CA LEU A 126 -5.18 -16.86 7.73
C LEU A 126 -4.12 -17.96 7.78
N ALA A 127 -3.71 -18.38 8.99
CA ALA A 127 -2.73 -19.45 9.16
C ALA A 127 -3.33 -20.83 8.83
N GLU A 128 -4.62 -21.02 9.08
CA GLU A 128 -5.34 -22.27 8.86
C GLU A 128 -5.73 -22.49 7.39
N TYR A 129 -5.77 -21.42 6.59
CA TYR A 129 -6.17 -21.49 5.20
C TYR A 129 -5.14 -22.22 4.32
N THR A 130 -5.60 -23.21 3.55
CA THR A 130 -4.75 -24.08 2.72
C THR A 130 -5.01 -23.95 1.22
N GLY A 131 -5.94 -23.08 0.81
CA GLY A 131 -6.31 -22.88 -0.59
C GLY A 131 -5.33 -21.96 -1.35
N ASN A 132 -5.86 -21.21 -2.31
CA ASN A 132 -5.07 -20.29 -3.13
C ASN A 132 -4.66 -19.04 -2.35
N LYS A 133 -3.43 -19.00 -1.87
CA LYS A 133 -2.87 -17.89 -1.06
C LYS A 133 -2.44 -16.69 -1.92
N THR A 134 -3.38 -16.08 -2.64
CA THR A 134 -3.11 -14.81 -3.33
C THR A 134 -3.36 -13.62 -2.39
N ASP A 135 -2.44 -12.68 -2.38
CA ASP A 135 -2.59 -11.35 -1.76
C ASP A 135 -2.81 -10.24 -2.81
N TRP A 136 -2.86 -10.63 -4.07
CA TRP A 136 -2.99 -9.72 -5.19
C TRP A 136 -3.96 -10.29 -6.22
N PRO A 137 -5.28 -10.20 -5.98
CA PRO A 137 -6.29 -10.59 -6.96
C PRO A 137 -6.20 -9.72 -8.23
N GLY A 138 -6.65 -10.26 -9.35
CA GLY A 138 -6.77 -9.49 -10.59
C GLY A 138 -7.92 -8.48 -10.55
N TYR A 139 -8.03 -7.65 -11.59
CA TYR A 139 -9.18 -6.76 -11.79
C TYR A 139 -10.13 -7.42 -12.79
N ASP A 140 -10.78 -8.50 -12.37
CA ASP A 140 -11.62 -9.35 -13.21
C ASP A 140 -12.77 -9.96 -12.39
N PRO A 141 -13.76 -10.59 -13.06
CA PRO A 141 -14.78 -11.36 -12.35
C PRO A 141 -14.17 -12.45 -11.48
N VAL A 142 -14.82 -12.74 -10.36
CA VAL A 142 -14.52 -13.94 -9.55
C VAL A 142 -14.63 -15.17 -10.44
N ARG A 143 -13.56 -15.95 -10.52
CA ARG A 143 -13.48 -17.10 -11.42
C ARG A 143 -14.23 -18.29 -10.85
N PRO A 144 -14.78 -19.20 -11.68
CA PRO A 144 -15.53 -20.36 -11.21
C PRO A 144 -14.75 -21.30 -10.27
N GLN A 145 -13.41 -21.28 -10.33
CA GLN A 145 -12.54 -22.07 -9.45
C GLN A 145 -12.20 -21.36 -8.13
N GLU A 146 -12.50 -20.08 -7.99
CA GLU A 146 -12.29 -19.33 -6.75
C GLU A 146 -13.47 -19.62 -5.82
N THR A 147 -13.15 -20.09 -4.64
CA THR A 147 -14.15 -20.49 -3.63
C THR A 147 -14.50 -19.32 -2.71
N GLN A 148 -15.56 -19.48 -1.93
CA GLN A 148 -15.90 -18.51 -0.89
C GLN A 148 -14.80 -18.39 0.16
N GLU A 149 -14.07 -19.47 0.45
CA GLU A 149 -12.92 -19.45 1.35
C GLU A 149 -11.76 -18.62 0.79
N ASP A 150 -11.52 -18.68 -0.54
CA ASP A 150 -10.52 -17.83 -1.20
C ASP A 150 -10.88 -16.33 -1.02
N ILE A 151 -12.15 -15.99 -1.23
CA ILE A 151 -12.64 -14.61 -1.03
C ILE A 151 -12.44 -14.14 0.41
N VAL A 152 -12.83 -14.98 1.38
CA VAL A 152 -12.67 -14.67 2.81
C VAL A 152 -11.20 -14.53 3.17
N TYR A 153 -10.31 -15.35 2.61
CA TYR A 153 -8.87 -15.23 2.82
C TYR A 153 -8.34 -13.87 2.37
N VAL A 154 -8.67 -13.43 1.16
CA VAL A 154 -8.24 -12.11 0.64
C VAL A 154 -8.80 -10.96 1.49
N ARG A 155 -10.08 -11.04 1.89
CA ARG A 155 -10.71 -10.05 2.78
C ARG A 155 -10.00 -9.93 4.13
N ARG A 156 -9.50 -11.02 4.69
CA ARG A 156 -8.74 -11.02 5.95
C ARG A 156 -7.34 -10.43 5.76
N LEU A 157 -6.68 -10.66 4.62
CA LEU A 157 -5.42 -9.98 4.31
C LEU A 157 -5.63 -8.46 4.20
N TYR A 158 -6.68 -8.03 3.51
CA TYR A 158 -7.05 -6.62 3.44
C TYR A 158 -7.37 -6.05 4.83
N ALA A 159 -8.09 -6.80 5.68
CA ALA A 159 -8.40 -6.38 7.04
C ALA A 159 -7.13 -6.24 7.90
N ALA A 160 -6.15 -7.15 7.76
CA ALA A 160 -4.87 -7.04 8.45
C ALA A 160 -4.10 -5.79 8.02
N LEU A 161 -4.06 -5.49 6.72
CA LEU A 161 -3.45 -4.28 6.19
C LEU A 161 -4.17 -3.01 6.66
N THR A 162 -5.50 -3.02 6.67
CA THR A 162 -6.32 -1.91 7.20
C THR A 162 -6.09 -1.71 8.69
N SER A 163 -5.92 -2.78 9.48
CA SER A 163 -5.58 -2.68 10.91
C SER A 163 -4.22 -2.01 11.14
N MET A 164 -3.25 -2.25 10.26
CA MET A 164 -1.98 -1.54 10.28
C MET A 164 -2.16 -0.04 9.97
N CYS A 165 -2.97 0.30 8.97
CA CYS A 165 -3.28 1.69 8.63
C CYS A 165 -3.95 2.42 9.82
N ASP A 166 -4.93 1.79 10.45
CA ASP A 166 -5.65 2.32 11.62
C ASP A 166 -4.70 2.58 12.81
N PHE A 167 -3.79 1.64 13.08
CA PHE A 167 -2.77 1.82 14.11
C PHE A 167 -1.87 3.05 13.87
N TYR A 168 -1.43 3.27 12.64
CA TYR A 168 -0.61 4.44 12.32
C TYR A 168 -1.40 5.74 12.35
N LEU A 169 -2.67 5.72 11.94
CA LEU A 169 -3.57 6.85 12.15
C LEU A 169 -3.73 7.15 13.64
N GLY A 170 -3.87 6.12 14.47
CA GLY A 170 -3.91 6.27 15.94
C GLY A 170 -2.71 7.04 16.48
N LYS A 171 -1.49 6.78 15.98
CA LYS A 171 -0.29 7.54 16.38
C LYS A 171 -0.36 9.03 16.00
N VAL A 172 -1.01 9.35 14.88
CA VAL A 172 -1.25 10.76 14.50
C VAL A 172 -2.21 11.42 15.48
N LEU A 173 -3.30 10.72 15.83
CA LEU A 173 -4.28 11.20 16.82
C LEU A 173 -3.61 11.43 18.20
N ASP A 174 -2.80 10.46 18.66
CA ASP A 174 -2.06 10.59 19.92
C ASP A 174 -1.10 11.79 19.91
N CYS A 175 -0.45 12.05 18.77
CA CYS A 175 0.42 13.20 18.60
C CYS A 175 -0.38 14.52 18.65
N MET A 176 -1.55 14.57 18.02
CA MET A 176 -2.45 15.73 18.07
C MET A 176 -2.95 16.00 19.49
N ASP A 177 -3.32 14.94 20.23
CA ASP A 177 -3.72 15.05 21.64
C ASP A 177 -2.56 15.56 22.51
N LYS A 178 -1.37 14.97 22.35
CA LYS A 178 -0.17 15.34 23.10
C LYS A 178 0.19 16.81 22.98
N HIS A 179 0.01 17.38 21.80
CA HIS A 179 0.39 18.78 21.50
C HIS A 179 -0.81 19.75 21.49
N ASP A 180 -2.01 19.30 21.91
CA ASP A 180 -3.23 20.12 21.96
C ASP A 180 -3.55 20.79 20.59
N LEU A 181 -3.29 20.07 19.49
CA LEU A 181 -3.45 20.60 18.13
C LEU A 181 -4.91 20.77 17.71
N TRP A 182 -5.84 20.09 18.35
CA TRP A 182 -7.28 20.14 18.03
C TRP A 182 -7.91 21.54 18.13
N LYS A 183 -7.29 22.45 18.85
CA LYS A 183 -7.80 23.80 19.04
C LYS A 183 -7.69 24.69 17.78
N ASP A 184 -6.74 24.41 16.88
CA ASP A 184 -6.42 25.26 15.72
C ASP A 184 -6.00 24.47 14.47
N THR A 185 -5.98 23.15 14.54
CA THR A 185 -5.60 22.27 13.44
C THR A 185 -6.77 21.39 13.01
N MET A 186 -7.05 21.35 11.73
CA MET A 186 -8.05 20.45 11.13
C MET A 186 -7.37 19.18 10.59
N LEU A 187 -7.79 18.02 11.08
CA LEU A 187 -7.43 16.73 10.48
C LEU A 187 -8.49 16.31 9.46
N ILE A 188 -8.05 15.95 8.25
CA ILE A 188 -8.89 15.36 7.21
C ILE A 188 -8.34 13.95 6.92
N VAL A 189 -9.17 12.94 7.11
CA VAL A 189 -8.86 11.55 6.73
C VAL A 189 -9.76 11.18 5.55
N ASN A 190 -9.14 10.75 4.45
CA ASN A 190 -9.87 10.40 3.23
C ASN A 190 -9.19 9.25 2.48
N THR A 191 -9.93 8.70 1.53
CA THR A 191 -9.44 7.77 0.49
C THR A 191 -9.97 8.20 -0.86
N ASP A 192 -9.30 7.81 -1.93
CA ASP A 192 -9.76 8.08 -3.31
C ASP A 192 -10.82 7.06 -3.76
N HIS A 193 -10.71 5.79 -3.38
CA HIS A 193 -11.63 4.70 -3.68
C HIS A 193 -11.43 3.53 -2.71
N GLY A 194 -12.30 2.54 -2.79
CA GLY A 194 -12.15 1.23 -2.15
C GLY A 194 -11.90 0.12 -3.19
N PHE A 195 -12.12 -1.13 -2.75
CA PHE A 195 -11.99 -2.32 -3.59
C PHE A 195 -13.25 -3.18 -3.50
N LEU A 196 -13.56 -3.86 -4.60
CA LEU A 196 -14.41 -5.03 -4.60
C LEU A 196 -13.54 -6.24 -4.25
N LEU A 197 -13.89 -6.92 -3.18
CA LEU A 197 -13.20 -8.09 -2.66
C LEU A 197 -14.15 -9.32 -2.73
N GLY A 198 -14.67 -9.58 -3.93
CA GLY A 198 -15.67 -10.59 -4.21
C GLY A 198 -17.12 -10.10 -4.12
N GLU A 199 -17.37 -8.82 -3.75
CA GLU A 199 -18.69 -8.24 -3.88
C GLU A 199 -19.09 -8.16 -5.36
N HIS A 200 -20.39 -8.40 -5.65
CA HIS A 200 -20.90 -8.44 -7.02
C HIS A 200 -20.15 -9.41 -7.95
N ASP A 201 -19.56 -10.47 -7.38
CA ASP A 201 -18.74 -11.46 -8.09
C ASP A 201 -17.57 -10.83 -8.87
N TRP A 202 -16.94 -9.79 -8.28
CA TRP A 202 -15.85 -9.04 -8.91
C TRP A 202 -14.70 -8.74 -7.95
N TRP A 203 -13.50 -8.64 -8.54
CA TRP A 203 -12.27 -8.18 -7.88
C TRP A 203 -11.83 -6.81 -8.39
N GLY A 204 -11.25 -6.00 -7.50
CA GLY A 204 -10.56 -4.76 -7.88
C GLY A 204 -11.43 -3.51 -7.85
N LYS A 205 -11.11 -2.53 -8.68
CA LYS A 205 -11.65 -1.16 -8.58
C LYS A 205 -12.03 -0.51 -9.93
N THR A 206 -11.93 -1.25 -11.04
CA THR A 206 -12.13 -0.68 -12.38
C THR A 206 -13.56 -0.73 -12.88
N VAL A 207 -14.47 -1.29 -12.12
CA VAL A 207 -15.90 -1.35 -12.45
C VAL A 207 -16.73 -0.64 -11.39
N MET A 208 -17.75 0.07 -11.86
CA MET A 208 -18.81 0.54 -10.98
C MET A 208 -19.90 -0.53 -10.95
N PRO A 209 -20.22 -1.13 -9.80
CA PRO A 209 -21.39 -1.99 -9.71
C PRO A 209 -22.63 -1.16 -10.01
N ALA A 210 -23.51 -1.74 -10.86
CA ALA A 210 -24.79 -1.14 -11.21
C ALA A 210 -25.76 -1.10 -10.01
#